data_a1d41befd195658c6e8e6b02390a6bcf
#
_entry.id   a1d41befd195658c6e8e6b02390a6bcf
#
_cell.length_a   1.000
_cell.length_b   1.000
_cell.length_c   1.000
_cell.angle_alpha   90.00
_cell.angle_beta   90.00
_cell.angle_gamma   90.00
#
_symmetry.space_group_name_H-M   'P 1'
#
loop_
_entity.id
_entity.type
_entity.pdbx_description
1 polymer ?
#
loop_
_entity_poly.entity_id
_entity_poly.type
_entity_poly.pdbx_seq_one_letter_code
_entity_poly.pdbx_strand_id
1 'polypeptide(L)'
;MPMKDILLKILKISAKALATVLLVLVFILCISSLSPVYRFPEARPFSGPDIFNPYSRLDSAYCWKRANFHTHTRVDGIFNECEYSPMETYGALAAFGYDIVTFSNHNELTVHPFDPALQVNVYEHGYNLFKYHKLVFGSDKVNRFDNMLPLFAFQKQFQLDLLNRDCDFIQMNHPYRTGGTSPRQMERLTGYRIMELDSGISTEQEYWDWALSAGHYSFGLANDDLHYPDRSGKIAVRCNFLCCPSASYEDIKQCLLGGCYYSMRVPDYGNGDWETKYAKNLELPRVEDIGLKHDTVYLRLSEVADSIKVTGSGHSTLAMALGSKDLEYKMGKDEPYARMTAYFPEGEVIYTNPFARYDASRADSPYCEAGHPVDIPLTLLFNLLVLVLSAAVVFLICKVVKK
;
A
#
# COMPACT_ATOMS: atom_id res chain seq x y z
N MET A 1 2.88 40.06 46.39
CA MET A 1 3.32 40.18 45.00
C MET A 1 2.12 40.65 44.17
N PRO A 2 2.22 41.76 43.41
CA PRO A 2 1.11 42.21 42.63
C PRO A 2 0.67 41.16 41.63
N MET A 3 -0.64 41.06 41.35
CA MET A 3 -1.25 40.07 40.47
C MET A 3 -0.60 40.06 39.05
N LYS A 4 -0.17 41.26 38.61
CA LYS A 4 0.58 41.47 37.36
C LYS A 4 1.92 40.72 37.31
N ASP A 5 2.65 40.67 38.44
CA ASP A 5 3.96 39.97 38.50
C ASP A 5 3.78 38.44 38.50
N ILE A 6 2.71 37.95 39.13
CA ILE A 6 2.35 36.53 39.13
C ILE A 6 1.99 36.11 37.71
N LEU A 7 1.14 36.89 37.01
CA LEU A 7 0.75 36.63 35.61
C LEU A 7 1.96 36.61 34.65
N LEU A 8 2.87 37.59 34.80
CA LEU A 8 4.10 37.66 34.01
C LEU A 8 5.03 36.47 34.27
N LYS A 9 5.12 36.00 35.50
CA LYS A 9 5.91 34.81 35.87
C LYS A 9 5.30 33.53 35.25
N ILE A 10 3.99 33.36 35.33
CA ILE A 10 3.26 32.24 34.69
C ILE A 10 3.49 32.26 33.18
N LEU A 11 3.30 33.41 32.52
CA LEU A 11 3.50 33.56 31.10
C LEU A 11 4.93 33.16 30.67
N LYS A 12 5.95 33.60 31.41
CA LYS A 12 7.36 33.24 31.14
C LYS A 12 7.60 31.73 31.27
N ILE A 13 7.04 31.10 32.31
CA ILE A 13 7.17 29.65 32.54
C ILE A 13 6.48 28.89 31.42
N SER A 14 5.25 29.27 31.05
CA SER A 14 4.51 28.65 29.96
C SER A 14 5.22 28.79 28.61
N ALA A 15 5.77 29.98 28.32
CA ALA A 15 6.54 30.22 27.09
C ALA A 15 7.80 29.35 27.02
N LYS A 16 8.52 29.21 28.15
CA LYS A 16 9.68 28.31 28.23
C LYS A 16 9.30 26.86 28.01
N ALA A 17 8.23 26.39 28.68
CA ALA A 17 7.74 25.03 28.53
C ALA A 17 7.38 24.74 27.07
N LEU A 18 6.62 25.64 26.42
CA LEU A 18 6.27 25.52 25.02
C LEU A 18 7.52 25.50 24.11
N ALA A 19 8.45 26.44 24.31
CA ALA A 19 9.69 26.47 23.54
C ALA A 19 10.52 25.19 23.71
N THR A 20 10.58 24.64 24.91
CA THR A 20 11.27 23.37 25.20
C THR A 20 10.60 22.21 24.45
N VAL A 21 9.27 22.11 24.52
CA VAL A 21 8.52 21.06 23.79
C VAL A 21 8.76 21.16 22.28
N LEU A 22 8.66 22.35 21.71
CA LEU A 22 8.91 22.56 20.26
C LEU A 22 10.34 22.16 19.87
N LEU A 23 11.35 22.54 20.68
CA LEU A 23 12.73 22.14 20.40
C LEU A 23 12.96 20.63 20.53
N VAL A 24 12.29 19.97 21.49
CA VAL A 24 12.33 18.50 21.60
C VAL A 24 11.72 17.84 20.36
N LEU A 25 10.59 18.36 19.87
CA LEU A 25 9.99 17.86 18.63
C LEU A 25 10.94 18.04 17.43
N VAL A 26 11.59 19.21 17.31
CA VAL A 26 12.59 19.44 16.26
C VAL A 26 13.79 18.48 16.41
N PHE A 27 14.24 18.20 17.62
CA PHE A 27 15.30 17.22 17.86
C PHE A 27 14.89 15.82 17.39
N ILE A 28 13.66 15.39 17.69
CA ILE A 28 13.14 14.09 17.25
C ILE A 28 13.08 14.03 15.71
N LEU A 29 12.60 15.09 15.05
CA LEU A 29 12.58 15.17 13.58
C LEU A 29 13.99 15.08 12.98
N CYS A 30 14.98 15.76 13.59
CA CYS A 30 16.36 15.68 13.13
C CYS A 30 16.93 14.28 13.31
N ILE A 31 16.87 13.70 14.51
CA ILE A 31 17.52 12.42 14.78
C ILE A 31 16.86 11.25 14.03
N SER A 32 15.53 11.31 13.81
CA SER A 32 14.81 10.33 12.99
C SER A 32 15.17 10.41 11.51
N SER A 33 15.81 11.50 11.05
CA SER A 33 16.22 11.69 9.65
C SER A 33 17.52 10.96 9.29
N LEU A 34 18.25 10.43 10.28
CA LEU A 34 19.49 9.67 10.02
C LEU A 34 19.18 8.47 9.12
N SER A 35 19.90 8.36 8.00
CA SER A 35 19.69 7.31 7.00
C SER A 35 20.87 7.22 6.02
N PRO A 36 21.07 6.07 5.37
CA PRO A 36 21.95 6.01 4.20
C PRO A 36 21.37 6.87 3.06
N VAL A 37 22.27 7.40 2.24
CA VAL A 37 21.94 8.03 0.95
C VAL A 37 22.24 7.03 -0.15
N TYR A 38 21.26 6.76 -1.00
CA TYR A 38 21.39 5.78 -2.09
C TYR A 38 21.68 6.45 -3.43
N ARG A 39 22.38 5.72 -4.29
CA ARG A 39 22.48 6.01 -5.73
C ARG A 39 21.35 5.28 -6.43
N PHE A 40 20.35 6.02 -6.87
CA PHE A 40 19.27 5.46 -7.65
C PHE A 40 19.69 5.34 -9.11
N PRO A 41 19.61 4.13 -9.71
CA PRO A 41 19.85 3.97 -11.13
C PRO A 41 18.78 4.68 -11.96
N GLU A 42 19.07 4.90 -13.23
CA GLU A 42 18.07 5.36 -14.18
C GLU A 42 16.98 4.30 -14.38
N ALA A 43 15.77 4.77 -14.65
CA ALA A 43 14.64 3.91 -14.98
C ALA A 43 14.95 3.00 -16.15
N ARG A 44 14.59 1.72 -16.04
CA ARG A 44 14.77 0.70 -17.09
C ARG A 44 13.44 0.01 -17.32
N PRO A 45 12.61 0.49 -18.27
CA PRO A 45 11.35 -0.14 -18.60
C PRO A 45 11.52 -1.64 -18.87
N PHE A 46 10.49 -2.41 -18.59
CA PHE A 46 10.48 -3.86 -18.83
C PHE A 46 10.78 -4.16 -20.31
N SER A 47 11.60 -5.16 -20.54
CA SER A 47 12.00 -5.56 -21.89
C SER A 47 12.37 -7.04 -21.92
N GLY A 48 12.25 -7.65 -23.09
CA GLY A 48 12.58 -9.06 -23.30
C GLY A 48 11.61 -9.71 -24.30
N PRO A 49 11.93 -10.93 -24.73
CA PRO A 49 11.12 -11.64 -25.71
C PRO A 49 9.80 -12.18 -25.10
N ASP A 50 9.77 -12.42 -23.79
CA ASP A 50 8.67 -13.09 -23.11
C ASP A 50 7.71 -12.09 -22.46
N ILE A 51 6.50 -12.55 -22.18
CA ILE A 51 5.50 -11.81 -21.39
C ILE A 51 5.19 -12.62 -20.14
N PHE A 52 5.44 -12.01 -18.98
CA PHE A 52 5.03 -12.56 -17.71
C PHE A 52 3.50 -12.55 -17.59
N ASN A 53 2.93 -13.73 -17.28
CA ASN A 53 1.51 -13.89 -17.05
C ASN A 53 1.25 -14.09 -15.56
N PRO A 54 0.73 -13.08 -14.82
CA PRO A 54 0.41 -13.20 -13.40
C PRO A 54 -0.68 -14.24 -13.12
N TYR A 55 -1.46 -14.60 -14.14
CA TYR A 55 -2.58 -15.54 -14.05
C TYR A 55 -2.22 -16.96 -14.50
N SER A 56 -0.94 -17.27 -14.70
CA SER A 56 -0.49 -18.59 -15.17
C SER A 56 -0.79 -19.73 -14.19
N ARG A 57 -1.06 -19.42 -12.91
CA ARG A 57 -1.38 -20.37 -11.85
C ARG A 57 -2.87 -20.39 -11.48
N LEU A 58 -3.73 -19.75 -12.27
CA LEU A 58 -5.16 -19.88 -12.06
C LEU A 58 -5.57 -21.33 -12.20
N ASP A 59 -6.28 -21.84 -11.20
CA ASP A 59 -6.82 -23.18 -11.18
C ASP A 59 -8.34 -23.11 -11.06
N SER A 60 -9.05 -23.64 -12.06
CA SER A 60 -10.50 -23.68 -12.08
C SER A 60 -11.12 -24.54 -10.97
N ALA A 61 -10.31 -25.35 -10.27
CA ALA A 61 -10.74 -26.07 -9.08
C ALA A 61 -10.92 -25.18 -7.85
N TYR A 62 -10.35 -23.95 -7.86
CA TYR A 62 -10.45 -23.03 -6.74
C TYR A 62 -11.51 -21.97 -6.98
N CYS A 63 -12.27 -21.65 -5.93
CA CYS A 63 -13.18 -20.53 -5.95
C CYS A 63 -12.44 -19.23 -5.61
N TRP A 64 -12.91 -18.13 -6.16
CA TRP A 64 -12.46 -16.80 -5.77
C TRP A 64 -12.82 -16.52 -4.31
N LYS A 65 -11.82 -16.21 -3.48
CA LYS A 65 -12.00 -15.82 -2.08
C LYS A 65 -11.91 -14.31 -1.95
N ARG A 66 -12.94 -13.72 -1.35
CA ARG A 66 -12.97 -12.28 -1.11
C ARG A 66 -12.11 -11.91 0.09
N ALA A 67 -11.25 -10.92 -0.06
CA ALA A 67 -10.26 -10.52 0.94
C ALA A 67 -10.17 -9.00 1.12
N ASN A 68 -9.81 -8.58 2.35
CA ASN A 68 -9.34 -7.23 2.67
C ASN A 68 -8.11 -7.35 3.57
N PHE A 69 -7.04 -6.61 3.22
CA PHE A 69 -5.75 -6.68 3.92
C PHE A 69 -5.41 -5.43 4.71
N HIS A 70 -6.14 -4.32 4.50
CA HIS A 70 -5.91 -3.05 5.20
C HIS A 70 -7.12 -2.71 6.06
N THR A 71 -7.06 -3.14 7.32
CA THR A 71 -8.16 -3.06 8.27
C THR A 71 -7.63 -2.77 9.66
N HIS A 72 -8.18 -1.73 10.31
CA HIS A 72 -7.84 -1.33 11.66
C HIS A 72 -8.90 -1.82 12.65
N THR A 73 -8.45 -2.10 13.86
CA THR A 73 -9.28 -2.48 14.99
C THR A 73 -8.82 -1.74 16.24
N ARG A 74 -9.60 -1.84 17.31
CA ARG A 74 -9.22 -1.25 18.59
C ARG A 74 -7.92 -1.87 19.13
N VAL A 75 -6.97 -1.01 19.46
CA VAL A 75 -5.71 -1.34 20.12
C VAL A 75 -5.56 -0.54 21.40
N ASP A 76 -4.74 -1.03 22.34
CA ASP A 76 -4.43 -0.31 23.53
C ASP A 76 -3.42 0.81 23.24
N GLY A 77 -3.65 2.02 23.79
CA GLY A 77 -2.71 3.12 23.73
C GLY A 77 -3.19 4.37 22.99
N ILE A 78 -2.27 5.33 22.83
CA ILE A 78 -2.55 6.67 22.30
C ILE A 78 -2.74 6.71 20.77
N PHE A 79 -2.37 5.63 20.07
CA PHE A 79 -2.50 5.50 18.61
C PHE A 79 -3.68 4.62 18.21
N ASN A 80 -4.70 4.53 19.06
CA ASN A 80 -5.95 3.83 18.72
C ASN A 80 -6.74 4.68 17.73
N GLU A 81 -6.88 4.20 16.50
CA GLU A 81 -7.64 4.87 15.41
C GLU A 81 -8.98 4.21 15.12
N CYS A 82 -9.32 3.10 15.82
CA CYS A 82 -10.57 2.37 15.65
C CYS A 82 -11.18 2.00 17.01
N GLU A 83 -12.49 2.15 17.14
CA GLU A 83 -13.21 1.83 18.39
C GLU A 83 -13.70 0.37 18.44
N TYR A 84 -13.69 -0.35 17.31
CA TYR A 84 -14.22 -1.69 17.14
C TYR A 84 -13.16 -2.76 17.40
N SER A 85 -13.53 -3.79 18.14
CA SER A 85 -12.66 -4.93 18.41
C SER A 85 -12.42 -5.76 17.13
N PRO A 86 -11.36 -6.61 17.10
CA PRO A 86 -11.13 -7.55 15.99
C PRO A 86 -12.35 -8.44 15.71
N MET A 87 -13.09 -8.86 16.75
CA MET A 87 -14.28 -9.68 16.61
C MET A 87 -15.44 -8.94 15.94
N GLU A 88 -15.71 -7.70 16.34
CA GLU A 88 -16.77 -6.85 15.75
C GLU A 88 -16.45 -6.54 14.27
N THR A 89 -15.20 -6.18 13.99
CA THR A 89 -14.74 -5.86 12.62
C THR A 89 -14.77 -7.11 11.73
N TYR A 90 -14.35 -8.27 12.24
CA TYR A 90 -14.46 -9.54 11.53
C TYR A 90 -15.92 -9.85 11.18
N GLY A 91 -16.82 -9.77 12.16
CA GLY A 91 -18.26 -10.03 11.95
C GLY A 91 -18.88 -9.11 10.90
N ALA A 92 -18.51 -7.83 10.92
CA ALA A 92 -18.97 -6.87 9.93
C ALA A 92 -18.51 -7.20 8.51
N LEU A 93 -17.24 -7.59 8.30
CA LEU A 93 -16.71 -7.98 6.99
C LEU A 93 -17.27 -9.35 6.54
N ALA A 94 -17.38 -10.31 7.43
CA ALA A 94 -17.93 -11.64 7.14
C ALA A 94 -19.38 -11.55 6.63
N ALA A 95 -20.17 -10.58 7.13
CA ALA A 95 -21.54 -10.33 6.67
C ALA A 95 -21.60 -9.90 5.18
N PHE A 96 -20.50 -9.38 4.62
CA PHE A 96 -20.34 -9.07 3.19
C PHE A 96 -19.69 -10.21 2.38
N GLY A 97 -19.55 -11.40 2.96
CA GLY A 97 -18.97 -12.55 2.28
C GLY A 97 -17.44 -12.48 2.12
N TYR A 98 -16.71 -11.82 3.04
CA TYR A 98 -15.26 -11.90 3.06
C TYR A 98 -14.81 -13.25 3.64
N ASP A 99 -14.02 -13.98 2.88
CA ASP A 99 -13.40 -15.25 3.27
C ASP A 99 -12.09 -15.06 4.02
N ILE A 100 -11.39 -13.96 3.71
CA ILE A 100 -10.09 -13.60 4.27
C ILE A 100 -10.18 -12.20 4.86
N VAL A 101 -10.08 -12.13 6.18
CA VAL A 101 -10.08 -10.87 6.95
C VAL A 101 -8.77 -10.79 7.73
N THR A 102 -8.01 -9.73 7.54
CA THR A 102 -6.76 -9.48 8.26
C THR A 102 -6.85 -8.16 9.04
N PHE A 103 -6.02 -8.05 10.06
CA PHE A 103 -5.94 -6.85 10.90
C PHE A 103 -4.54 -6.26 10.82
N SER A 104 -4.44 -5.07 10.27
CA SER A 104 -3.18 -4.38 10.00
C SER A 104 -3.03 -3.12 10.85
N ASN A 105 -3.20 -3.23 12.15
CA ASN A 105 -3.10 -2.10 13.07
C ASN A 105 -1.73 -1.42 13.00
N HIS A 106 -1.69 -0.12 13.27
CA HIS A 106 -0.44 0.65 13.25
C HIS A 106 0.58 0.11 14.26
N ASN A 107 1.69 -0.42 13.71
CA ASN A 107 2.82 -0.97 14.46
C ASN A 107 2.43 -1.96 15.57
N GLU A 108 1.40 -2.77 15.30
CA GLU A 108 0.90 -3.81 16.20
C GLU A 108 0.42 -5.03 15.43
N LEU A 109 0.87 -6.22 15.84
CA LEU A 109 0.36 -7.50 15.33
C LEU A 109 -0.89 -7.87 16.11
N THR A 110 -2.00 -8.04 15.43
CA THR A 110 -3.29 -8.38 16.04
C THR A 110 -3.61 -9.86 15.81
N VAL A 111 -3.99 -10.54 16.87
CA VAL A 111 -4.34 -11.98 16.83
C VAL A 111 -5.71 -12.16 16.17
N HIS A 112 -5.83 -13.18 15.32
CA HIS A 112 -7.11 -13.56 14.70
C HIS A 112 -8.11 -13.99 15.81
N PRO A 113 -9.34 -13.43 15.82
CA PRO A 113 -10.23 -13.55 16.99
C PRO A 113 -10.83 -14.95 17.22
N PHE A 114 -10.81 -15.82 16.21
CA PHE A 114 -11.47 -17.12 16.29
C PHE A 114 -10.55 -18.31 16.06
N ASP A 115 -9.67 -18.23 15.06
CA ASP A 115 -8.90 -19.38 14.61
C ASP A 115 -7.44 -19.00 14.33
N PRO A 116 -6.47 -19.52 15.10
CA PRO A 116 -5.05 -19.30 14.86
C PRO A 116 -4.57 -19.81 13.49
N ALA A 117 -5.26 -20.77 12.87
CA ALA A 117 -4.91 -21.28 11.55
C ALA A 117 -5.18 -20.25 10.43
N LEU A 118 -6.04 -19.26 10.70
CA LEU A 118 -6.33 -18.15 9.80
C LEU A 118 -5.50 -16.89 10.11
N GLN A 119 -4.54 -17.01 11.03
CA GLN A 119 -3.66 -15.88 11.39
C GLN A 119 -2.82 -15.44 10.20
N VAL A 120 -2.93 -14.18 9.85
CA VAL A 120 -2.01 -13.47 8.94
C VAL A 120 -1.24 -12.45 9.77
N ASN A 121 0.05 -12.66 9.92
CA ASN A 121 0.91 -11.66 10.56
C ASN A 121 1.10 -10.49 9.61
N VAL A 122 0.35 -9.44 9.83
CA VAL A 122 0.43 -8.18 9.07
C VAL A 122 0.22 -7.01 10.02
N TYR A 123 0.97 -5.93 9.80
CA TYR A 123 0.76 -4.65 10.49
C TYR A 123 1.02 -3.49 9.53
N GLU A 124 0.39 -2.35 9.79
CA GLU A 124 0.72 -1.12 9.09
C GLU A 124 1.89 -0.42 9.78
N HIS A 125 2.99 -0.28 9.05
CA HIS A 125 4.16 0.45 9.50
C HIS A 125 4.05 1.93 9.13
N GLY A 126 4.33 2.81 10.09
CA GLY A 126 4.53 4.23 9.89
C GLY A 126 3.68 5.11 10.80
N TYR A 127 4.32 6.13 11.36
CA TYR A 127 3.71 7.25 12.09
C TYR A 127 4.19 8.60 11.56
N ASN A 128 4.84 8.58 10.39
CA ASN A 128 5.45 9.77 9.83
C ASN A 128 4.41 10.80 9.36
N LEU A 129 4.82 12.07 9.32
CA LEU A 129 3.94 13.19 9.01
C LEU A 129 3.38 13.18 7.57
N PHE A 130 4.00 12.42 6.66
CA PHE A 130 3.53 12.28 5.28
C PHE A 130 2.66 11.04 5.06
N LYS A 131 2.37 10.28 6.11
CA LYS A 131 1.60 9.04 6.02
C LYS A 131 2.17 8.08 4.95
N TYR A 132 3.49 8.01 4.88
CA TYR A 132 4.19 7.04 4.05
C TYR A 132 4.14 5.68 4.77
N HIS A 133 3.01 5.00 4.63
CA HIS A 133 2.70 3.76 5.31
C HIS A 133 2.94 2.54 4.42
N LYS A 134 3.11 1.40 5.05
CA LYS A 134 3.35 0.11 4.39
C LYS A 134 2.67 -0.99 5.18
N LEU A 135 1.98 -1.92 4.52
CA LEU A 135 1.66 -3.19 5.15
C LEU A 135 2.88 -4.11 5.08
N VAL A 136 3.24 -4.64 6.22
CA VAL A 136 4.39 -5.56 6.40
C VAL A 136 3.82 -6.94 6.69
N PHE A 137 4.02 -7.87 5.76
CA PHE A 137 3.45 -9.23 5.83
C PHE A 137 4.49 -10.26 6.27
N GLY A 138 4.08 -11.20 7.11
CA GLY A 138 4.88 -12.37 7.50
C GLY A 138 5.97 -12.07 8.53
N SER A 139 5.92 -10.93 9.21
CA SER A 139 6.86 -10.63 10.28
C SER A 139 6.31 -11.07 11.64
N ASP A 140 7.14 -11.71 12.45
CA ASP A 140 6.80 -12.10 13.82
C ASP A 140 7.01 -10.96 14.84
N LYS A 141 7.58 -9.86 14.41
CA LYS A 141 7.87 -8.69 15.25
C LYS A 141 7.60 -7.39 14.51
N VAL A 142 7.22 -6.37 15.27
CA VAL A 142 6.98 -5.02 14.75
C VAL A 142 8.28 -4.23 14.73
N ASN A 143 8.64 -3.68 13.57
CA ASN A 143 9.69 -2.67 13.46
C ASN A 143 9.06 -1.30 13.71
N ARG A 144 9.53 -0.58 14.74
CA ARG A 144 9.00 0.74 15.11
C ARG A 144 9.84 1.92 14.65
N PHE A 145 10.94 1.67 13.94
CA PHE A 145 11.74 2.75 13.41
C PHE A 145 11.02 3.43 12.25
N ASP A 146 10.87 4.75 12.32
CA ASP A 146 10.31 5.55 11.23
C ASP A 146 11.10 6.85 11.09
N ASN A 147 11.32 7.29 9.86
CA ASN A 147 11.70 8.67 9.59
C ASN A 147 10.46 9.55 9.74
N MET A 148 10.38 10.34 10.81
CA MET A 148 9.18 11.14 11.12
C MET A 148 8.83 12.15 10.02
N LEU A 149 9.83 12.54 9.21
CA LEU A 149 9.67 13.44 8.07
C LEU A 149 10.45 12.90 6.86
N PRO A 150 9.93 11.87 6.15
CA PRO A 150 10.64 11.24 5.02
C PRO A 150 10.54 12.07 3.74
N LEU A 151 11.28 13.19 3.70
CA LEU A 151 11.27 14.14 2.58
C LEU A 151 11.91 13.56 1.31
N PHE A 152 12.96 12.78 1.47
CA PHE A 152 13.79 12.30 0.37
C PHE A 152 13.52 10.84 0.01
N ALA A 153 13.68 10.50 -1.27
CA ALA A 153 13.53 9.12 -1.74
C ALA A 153 14.43 8.14 -0.99
N PHE A 154 15.66 8.54 -0.64
CA PHE A 154 16.58 7.67 0.09
C PHE A 154 16.13 7.35 1.52
N GLN A 155 15.40 8.25 2.21
CA GLN A 155 14.80 7.96 3.51
C GLN A 155 13.67 6.94 3.40
N LYS A 156 12.84 7.07 2.36
CA LYS A 156 11.77 6.12 2.06
C LYS A 156 12.32 4.75 1.67
N GLN A 157 13.36 4.72 0.84
CA GLN A 157 14.04 3.48 0.48
C GLN A 157 14.65 2.80 1.70
N PHE A 158 15.28 3.57 2.60
CA PHE A 158 15.84 3.03 3.83
C PHE A 158 14.79 2.33 4.70
N GLN A 159 13.58 2.88 4.79
CA GLN A 159 12.49 2.22 5.49
C GLN A 159 12.10 0.89 4.82
N LEU A 160 11.99 0.86 3.49
CA LEU A 160 11.71 -0.38 2.74
C LEU A 160 12.80 -1.43 2.97
N ASP A 161 14.07 -1.04 2.85
CA ASP A 161 15.21 -1.94 3.07
C ASP A 161 15.27 -2.46 4.51
N LEU A 162 14.90 -1.63 5.49
CA LEU A 162 14.89 -2.02 6.88
C LEU A 162 13.79 -3.04 7.19
N LEU A 163 12.58 -2.83 6.64
CA LEU A 163 11.44 -3.71 6.82
C LEU A 163 11.62 -5.06 6.12
N ASN A 164 12.21 -5.06 4.92
CA ASN A 164 12.46 -6.28 4.14
C ASN A 164 13.43 -7.28 4.82
N ARG A 165 14.10 -6.89 5.90
CA ARG A 165 15.01 -7.80 6.64
C ARG A 165 14.28 -8.87 7.44
N ASP A 166 13.05 -8.58 7.84
CA ASP A 166 12.31 -9.35 8.83
C ASP A 166 10.87 -9.67 8.40
N CYS A 167 10.55 -9.57 7.10
CA CYS A 167 9.21 -9.85 6.58
C CYS A 167 9.26 -10.67 5.28
N ASP A 168 8.14 -11.25 4.91
CA ASP A 168 8.00 -11.96 3.64
C ASP A 168 7.90 -10.99 2.45
N PHE A 169 7.08 -9.95 2.58
CA PHE A 169 6.93 -8.90 1.57
C PHE A 169 6.24 -7.65 2.13
N ILE A 170 6.32 -6.57 1.35
CA ILE A 170 5.75 -5.27 1.70
C ILE A 170 4.71 -4.85 0.65
N GLN A 171 3.59 -4.29 1.12
CA GLN A 171 2.68 -3.47 0.33
C GLN A 171 2.95 -1.99 0.62
N MET A 172 3.08 -1.16 -0.41
CA MET A 172 3.09 0.29 -0.29
C MET A 172 1.64 0.79 -0.23
N ASN A 173 1.25 1.43 0.88
CA ASN A 173 -0.11 1.91 1.10
C ASN A 173 -0.30 3.31 0.54
N HIS A 174 -1.51 3.58 0.03
CA HIS A 174 -2.04 4.91 -0.35
C HIS A 174 -0.94 5.98 -0.64
N PRO A 175 -0.06 5.77 -1.64
CA PRO A 175 1.12 6.63 -1.87
C PRO A 175 0.76 8.09 -2.17
N TYR A 176 -0.46 8.37 -2.62
CA TYR A 176 -0.95 9.73 -2.83
C TYR A 176 -1.25 10.49 -1.53
N ARG A 177 -1.58 9.76 -0.46
CA ARG A 177 -2.05 10.37 0.80
C ARG A 177 -1.08 11.45 1.29
N THR A 178 -1.60 12.65 1.59
CA THR A 178 -0.84 13.84 2.02
C THR A 178 0.18 14.40 1.00
N GLY A 179 0.20 13.92 -0.23
CA GLY A 179 1.17 14.33 -1.25
C GLY A 179 2.63 14.01 -0.89
N GLY A 180 2.82 13.06 0.03
CA GLY A 180 4.13 12.75 0.59
C GLY A 180 5.07 12.01 -0.35
N THR A 181 4.56 11.38 -1.42
CA THR A 181 5.36 10.69 -2.42
C THR A 181 5.12 11.31 -3.79
N SER A 182 6.18 11.70 -4.48
CA SER A 182 6.11 12.28 -5.82
C SER A 182 6.28 11.20 -6.91
N PRO A 183 5.84 11.47 -8.18
CA PRO A 183 6.11 10.58 -9.31
C PRO A 183 7.58 10.16 -9.41
N ARG A 184 8.50 11.12 -9.32
CA ARG A 184 9.94 10.88 -9.39
C ARG A 184 10.45 9.99 -8.23
N GLN A 185 9.80 9.99 -7.08
CA GLN A 185 10.12 9.06 -6.00
C GLN A 185 9.61 7.67 -6.31
N MET A 186 8.39 7.54 -6.86
CA MET A 186 7.85 6.24 -7.30
C MET A 186 8.72 5.56 -8.37
N GLU A 187 9.30 6.34 -9.28
CA GLU A 187 10.25 5.87 -10.29
C GLU A 187 11.57 5.34 -9.71
N ARG A 188 11.82 5.49 -8.41
CA ARG A 188 13.08 5.14 -7.74
C ARG A 188 12.95 4.07 -6.66
N LEU A 189 11.77 4.02 -6.00
CA LEU A 189 11.57 3.14 -4.86
C LEU A 189 11.40 1.68 -5.32
N THR A 190 12.08 0.77 -4.61
CA THR A 190 12.04 -0.68 -4.86
C THR A 190 11.89 -1.45 -3.55
N GLY A 191 11.71 -2.77 -3.62
CA GLY A 191 11.63 -3.62 -2.43
C GLY A 191 10.22 -3.77 -1.86
N TYR A 192 9.19 -3.32 -2.57
CA TYR A 192 7.79 -3.67 -2.31
C TYR A 192 7.26 -4.59 -3.42
N ARG A 193 6.40 -5.54 -3.05
CA ARG A 193 5.81 -6.51 -3.98
C ARG A 193 4.43 -6.08 -4.44
N ILE A 194 3.76 -5.25 -3.65
CA ILE A 194 2.38 -4.86 -3.84
C ILE A 194 2.24 -3.34 -3.71
N MET A 195 1.39 -2.74 -4.55
CA MET A 195 0.95 -1.35 -4.48
C MET A 195 -0.54 -1.32 -4.13
N GLU A 196 -0.94 -0.50 -3.18
CA GLU A 196 -2.35 -0.22 -2.95
C GLU A 196 -2.88 0.72 -4.02
N LEU A 197 -3.84 0.24 -4.81
CA LEU A 197 -4.38 0.94 -6.00
C LEU A 197 -5.54 1.85 -5.67
N ASP A 198 -6.26 1.50 -4.62
CA ASP A 198 -7.49 2.16 -4.20
C ASP A 198 -7.67 1.89 -2.71
N SER A 199 -7.66 2.95 -1.91
CA SER A 199 -7.59 2.90 -0.44
C SER A 199 -8.81 3.52 0.24
N GLY A 200 -9.95 3.58 -0.40
CA GLY A 200 -11.12 4.20 0.19
C GLY A 200 -11.07 5.75 0.27
N ILE A 201 -9.94 6.37 -0.02
CA ILE A 201 -9.73 7.81 -0.03
C ILE A 201 -9.58 8.33 -1.45
N SER A 202 -8.75 7.65 -2.26
CA SER A 202 -8.42 8.03 -3.63
C SER A 202 -8.01 6.81 -4.45
N THR A 203 -7.90 6.99 -5.76
CA THR A 203 -7.32 5.99 -6.65
C THR A 203 -5.85 6.29 -6.87
N GLU A 204 -5.02 5.26 -6.72
CA GLU A 204 -3.57 5.34 -6.77
C GLU A 204 -3.00 4.75 -8.07
N GLN A 205 -3.84 4.50 -9.08
CA GLN A 205 -3.44 3.83 -10.32
C GLN A 205 -2.28 4.56 -11.03
N GLU A 206 -2.24 5.89 -10.99
CA GLU A 206 -1.16 6.67 -11.59
C GLU A 206 0.18 6.41 -10.90
N TYR A 207 0.18 6.26 -9.57
CA TYR A 207 1.38 5.94 -8.80
C TYR A 207 1.95 4.58 -9.19
N TRP A 208 1.06 3.62 -9.42
CA TRP A 208 1.43 2.31 -9.90
C TRP A 208 2.05 2.37 -11.30
N ASP A 209 1.40 3.08 -12.22
CA ASP A 209 1.88 3.22 -13.59
C ASP A 209 3.23 3.97 -13.68
N TRP A 210 3.52 4.92 -12.80
CA TRP A 210 4.87 5.54 -12.72
C TRP A 210 5.93 4.52 -12.33
N ALA A 211 5.66 3.69 -11.32
CA ALA A 211 6.57 2.63 -10.91
C ALA A 211 6.76 1.58 -12.00
N LEU A 212 5.66 1.09 -12.60
CA LEU A 212 5.71 0.10 -13.68
C LEU A 212 6.43 0.65 -14.91
N SER A 213 6.23 1.92 -15.28
CA SER A 213 6.92 2.56 -16.41
C SER A 213 8.42 2.69 -16.18
N ALA A 214 8.85 2.78 -14.93
CA ALA A 214 10.26 2.78 -14.54
C ALA A 214 10.88 1.37 -14.47
N GLY A 215 10.08 0.32 -14.63
CA GLY A 215 10.53 -1.07 -14.55
C GLY A 215 10.49 -1.66 -13.12
N HIS A 216 9.74 -1.04 -12.22
CA HIS A 216 9.53 -1.56 -10.86
C HIS A 216 8.23 -2.36 -10.81
N TYR A 217 8.35 -3.68 -11.00
CA TYR A 217 7.21 -4.57 -11.03
C TYR A 217 6.62 -4.74 -9.64
N SER A 218 5.31 -4.57 -9.56
CA SER A 218 4.52 -4.88 -8.37
C SER A 218 3.11 -5.31 -8.78
N PHE A 219 2.45 -6.06 -7.93
CA PHE A 219 1.03 -6.37 -8.05
C PHE A 219 0.19 -5.26 -7.42
N GLY A 220 -1.13 -5.28 -7.67
CA GLY A 220 -2.04 -4.27 -7.15
C GLY A 220 -3.10 -4.84 -6.22
N LEU A 221 -3.36 -4.19 -5.07
CA LEU A 221 -4.49 -4.47 -4.19
C LEU A 221 -5.38 -3.24 -4.01
N ALA A 222 -6.67 -3.47 -3.76
CA ALA A 222 -7.61 -2.45 -3.32
C ALA A 222 -8.14 -2.83 -1.94
N ASN A 223 -8.02 -1.94 -0.97
CA ASN A 223 -8.44 -2.19 0.41
C ASN A 223 -9.22 -1.01 0.98
N ASP A 224 -10.03 -1.26 2.00
CA ASP A 224 -10.88 -0.24 2.59
C ASP A 224 -10.11 0.80 3.42
N ASP A 225 -8.92 0.47 3.94
CA ASP A 225 -8.27 1.23 5.03
C ASP A 225 -9.29 1.43 6.16
N LEU A 226 -9.88 0.30 6.59
CA LEU A 226 -11.11 0.26 7.35
C LEU A 226 -10.91 0.68 8.80
N HIS A 227 -11.55 1.80 9.20
CA HIS A 227 -11.56 2.31 10.57
C HIS A 227 -12.97 2.35 11.18
N TYR A 228 -14.00 2.33 10.32
CA TYR A 228 -15.41 2.55 10.70
C TYR A 228 -16.31 1.49 10.06
N PRO A 229 -16.35 0.27 10.62
CA PRO A 229 -17.17 -0.83 10.08
C PRO A 229 -18.68 -0.59 10.19
N ASP A 230 -19.12 0.40 10.96
CA ASP A 230 -20.51 0.85 11.12
C ASP A 230 -20.95 1.88 10.07
N ARG A 231 -20.06 2.31 9.16
CA ARG A 231 -20.37 3.31 8.12
C ARG A 231 -20.39 2.65 6.75
N SER A 232 -21.55 2.71 6.09
CA SER A 232 -21.75 2.06 4.79
C SER A 232 -20.72 2.49 3.75
N GLY A 233 -20.41 3.76 3.64
CA GLY A 233 -19.40 4.28 2.71
C GLY A 233 -17.95 4.00 3.10
N LYS A 234 -17.68 3.17 4.12
CA LYS A 234 -16.34 2.84 4.59
C LYS A 234 -16.03 1.35 4.57
N ILE A 235 -17.03 0.49 4.77
CA ILE A 235 -16.86 -0.96 4.78
C ILE A 235 -17.31 -1.57 3.45
N ALA A 236 -16.58 -2.59 2.98
CA ALA A 236 -16.88 -3.35 1.77
C ALA A 236 -17.04 -2.47 0.52
N VAL A 237 -16.21 -1.42 0.42
CA VAL A 237 -16.13 -0.53 -0.74
C VAL A 237 -14.88 -0.77 -1.57
N ARG A 238 -13.95 -1.61 -1.08
CA ARG A 238 -12.83 -2.19 -1.81
C ARG A 238 -12.63 -3.63 -1.36
N CYS A 239 -12.23 -4.47 -2.27
CA CYS A 239 -11.90 -5.85 -1.98
C CYS A 239 -10.98 -6.46 -3.03
N ASN A 240 -10.48 -7.65 -2.72
CA ASN A 240 -9.65 -8.43 -3.62
C ASN A 240 -10.24 -9.83 -3.72
N PHE A 241 -10.16 -10.44 -4.89
CA PHE A 241 -10.62 -11.79 -5.14
C PHE A 241 -9.42 -12.67 -5.47
N LEU A 242 -9.05 -13.53 -4.53
CA LEU A 242 -7.89 -14.42 -4.60
C LEU A 242 -8.30 -15.81 -5.07
N CYS A 243 -7.62 -16.34 -6.08
CA CYS A 243 -7.74 -17.73 -6.51
C CYS A 243 -6.71 -18.57 -5.75
N CYS A 244 -7.07 -19.01 -4.54
CA CYS A 244 -6.18 -19.79 -3.68
C CYS A 244 -6.92 -20.98 -3.04
N PRO A 245 -6.19 -22.08 -2.70
CA PRO A 245 -6.79 -23.30 -2.16
C PRO A 245 -7.51 -23.08 -0.82
N SER A 246 -6.87 -22.34 0.08
CA SER A 246 -7.41 -22.08 1.42
C SER A 246 -7.19 -20.63 1.86
N ALA A 247 -7.66 -20.27 3.05
CA ALA A 247 -7.39 -19.00 3.71
C ALA A 247 -6.18 -19.07 4.66
N SER A 248 -5.32 -20.08 4.55
CA SER A 248 -4.07 -20.16 5.29
C SER A 248 -3.10 -19.09 4.82
N TYR A 249 -2.24 -18.60 5.72
CA TYR A 249 -1.26 -17.55 5.35
C TYR A 249 -0.36 -17.97 4.17
N GLU A 250 0.07 -19.23 4.13
CA GLU A 250 0.95 -19.70 3.05
C GLU A 250 0.25 -19.71 1.68
N ASP A 251 -1.02 -20.12 1.60
CA ASP A 251 -1.79 -20.09 0.36
C ASP A 251 -2.09 -18.65 -0.07
N ILE A 252 -2.41 -17.76 0.88
CA ILE A 252 -2.59 -16.32 0.64
C ILE A 252 -1.29 -15.72 0.10
N LYS A 253 -0.16 -15.98 0.74
CA LYS A 253 1.16 -15.50 0.35
C LYS A 253 1.52 -15.95 -1.07
N GLN A 254 1.35 -17.22 -1.37
CA GLN A 254 1.62 -17.77 -2.71
C GLN A 254 0.74 -17.12 -3.78
N CYS A 255 -0.53 -16.89 -3.47
CA CYS A 255 -1.45 -16.20 -4.37
C CYS A 255 -1.06 -14.73 -4.59
N LEU A 256 -0.78 -13.99 -3.51
CA LEU A 256 -0.39 -12.57 -3.58
C LEU A 256 0.92 -12.37 -4.34
N LEU A 257 1.94 -13.19 -4.08
CA LEU A 257 3.24 -13.13 -4.76
C LEU A 257 3.23 -13.72 -6.18
N GLY A 258 2.23 -14.56 -6.50
CA GLY A 258 2.01 -15.11 -7.84
C GLY A 258 1.16 -14.24 -8.74
N GLY A 259 0.34 -13.34 -8.16
CA GLY A 259 -0.56 -12.45 -8.90
C GLY A 259 -1.91 -13.07 -9.31
N CYS A 260 -2.24 -14.29 -8.82
CA CYS A 260 -3.48 -14.99 -9.14
C CYS A 260 -4.70 -14.37 -8.45
N TYR A 261 -4.93 -13.07 -8.67
CA TYR A 261 -6.05 -12.33 -8.10
C TYR A 261 -6.36 -11.07 -8.90
N TYR A 262 -7.53 -10.53 -8.70
CA TYR A 262 -7.90 -9.20 -9.14
C TYR A 262 -8.45 -8.38 -7.99
N SER A 263 -8.40 -7.07 -8.11
CA SER A 263 -8.88 -6.12 -7.11
C SER A 263 -10.11 -5.40 -7.60
N MET A 264 -10.95 -4.92 -6.69
CA MET A 264 -12.19 -4.27 -7.05
C MET A 264 -12.50 -3.08 -6.15
N ARG A 265 -12.97 -1.99 -6.78
CA ARG A 265 -13.75 -0.97 -6.11
C ARG A 265 -15.22 -1.38 -6.17
N VAL A 266 -15.90 -1.24 -5.05
CA VAL A 266 -17.35 -1.48 -4.91
C VAL A 266 -18.01 -0.16 -4.49
N PRO A 267 -19.08 0.29 -5.13
CA PRO A 267 -19.83 1.48 -4.72
C PRO A 267 -20.42 1.35 -3.32
N ASP A 268 -20.73 2.49 -2.70
CA ASP A 268 -21.60 2.49 -1.50
C ASP A 268 -23.06 2.34 -1.93
N TYR A 269 -23.43 1.12 -2.28
CA TYR A 269 -24.79 0.81 -2.68
C TYR A 269 -25.81 1.20 -1.61
N GLY A 270 -26.97 1.73 -2.03
CA GLY A 270 -28.02 2.13 -1.13
C GLY A 270 -27.77 3.41 -0.34
N ASN A 271 -26.56 4.00 -0.43
CA ASN A 271 -26.19 5.26 0.21
C ASN A 271 -26.66 5.34 1.68
N GLY A 272 -26.28 4.32 2.48
CA GLY A 272 -26.66 4.16 3.88
C GLY A 272 -27.77 3.14 4.14
N ASP A 273 -28.47 2.64 3.12
CA ASP A 273 -29.37 1.50 3.23
C ASP A 273 -28.58 0.18 3.22
N TRP A 274 -28.48 -0.43 4.39
CA TRP A 274 -27.72 -1.67 4.60
C TRP A 274 -28.31 -2.88 3.88
N GLU A 275 -29.65 -2.97 3.76
CA GLU A 275 -30.30 -4.08 3.06
C GLU A 275 -29.91 -4.09 1.58
N THR A 276 -30.04 -2.94 0.92
CA THR A 276 -29.58 -2.76 -0.46
C THR A 276 -28.09 -3.05 -0.62
N LYS A 277 -27.28 -2.55 0.33
CA LYS A 277 -25.82 -2.77 0.30
C LYS A 277 -25.44 -4.24 0.41
N TYR A 278 -26.05 -5.00 1.33
CA TYR A 278 -25.81 -6.44 1.47
C TYR A 278 -26.25 -7.19 0.22
N ALA A 279 -27.45 -6.94 -0.30
CA ALA A 279 -27.97 -7.61 -1.50
C ALA A 279 -27.05 -7.40 -2.71
N LYS A 280 -26.66 -6.15 -2.99
CA LYS A 280 -25.78 -5.81 -4.12
C LYS A 280 -24.36 -6.38 -3.99
N ASN A 281 -23.82 -6.47 -2.77
CA ASN A 281 -22.50 -7.06 -2.55
C ASN A 281 -22.46 -8.59 -2.82
N LEU A 282 -23.58 -9.27 -2.91
CA LEU A 282 -23.66 -10.68 -3.31
C LEU A 282 -23.67 -10.86 -4.84
N GLU A 283 -23.97 -9.80 -5.58
CA GLU A 283 -24.15 -9.82 -7.04
C GLU A 283 -23.07 -9.04 -7.80
N LEU A 284 -21.86 -8.92 -7.22
CA LEU A 284 -20.76 -8.18 -7.83
C LEU A 284 -20.34 -8.80 -9.19
N PRO A 285 -20.00 -7.98 -10.19
CA PRO A 285 -19.39 -8.46 -11.41
C PRO A 285 -18.07 -9.19 -11.12
N ARG A 286 -17.76 -10.22 -11.91
CA ARG A 286 -16.62 -11.12 -11.67
C ARG A 286 -15.76 -11.28 -12.92
N VAL A 287 -14.50 -11.61 -12.69
CA VAL A 287 -13.64 -12.15 -13.75
C VAL A 287 -13.97 -13.64 -13.92
N GLU A 288 -14.37 -14.04 -15.14
CA GLU A 288 -14.62 -15.43 -15.51
C GLU A 288 -13.37 -16.09 -16.07
N ASP A 289 -12.62 -15.36 -16.88
CA ASP A 289 -11.38 -15.85 -17.48
C ASP A 289 -10.42 -14.68 -17.74
N ILE A 290 -9.14 -14.89 -17.50
CA ILE A 290 -8.08 -13.91 -17.71
C ILE A 290 -6.74 -14.62 -17.92
N GLY A 291 -5.94 -14.11 -18.84
CA GLY A 291 -4.63 -14.72 -19.06
C GLY A 291 -3.92 -14.20 -20.30
N LEU A 292 -2.99 -15.05 -20.77
CA LEU A 292 -2.14 -14.80 -21.92
C LEU A 292 -2.19 -16.00 -22.87
N LYS A 293 -2.46 -15.72 -24.14
CA LYS A 293 -2.34 -16.71 -25.23
C LYS A 293 -1.33 -16.18 -26.26
N HIS A 294 -0.15 -16.75 -26.32
CA HIS A 294 0.99 -16.22 -27.09
C HIS A 294 1.32 -14.79 -26.62
N ASP A 295 1.20 -13.78 -27.51
CA ASP A 295 1.41 -12.36 -27.16
C ASP A 295 0.08 -11.61 -26.87
N THR A 296 -1.05 -12.32 -26.77
CA THR A 296 -2.37 -11.71 -26.60
C THR A 296 -2.85 -11.88 -25.17
N VAL A 297 -2.96 -10.77 -24.43
CA VAL A 297 -3.62 -10.70 -23.12
C VAL A 297 -5.13 -10.64 -23.34
N TYR A 298 -5.88 -11.33 -22.48
CA TYR A 298 -7.34 -11.37 -22.58
C TYR A 298 -8.01 -11.27 -21.22
N LEU A 299 -9.21 -10.73 -21.21
CA LEU A 299 -10.11 -10.64 -20.05
C LEU A 299 -11.52 -10.98 -20.49
N ARG A 300 -12.21 -11.82 -19.69
CA ARG A 300 -13.62 -12.14 -19.82
C ARG A 300 -14.34 -11.90 -18.50
N LEU A 301 -15.45 -11.19 -18.55
CA LEU A 301 -16.24 -10.75 -17.42
C LEU A 301 -17.60 -11.45 -17.38
N SER A 302 -18.18 -11.61 -16.20
CA SER A 302 -19.55 -12.14 -16.02
C SER A 302 -20.63 -11.22 -16.58
N GLU A 303 -20.36 -9.92 -16.65
CA GLU A 303 -21.31 -8.90 -17.06
C GLU A 303 -20.70 -7.91 -18.04
N VAL A 304 -21.56 -7.15 -18.73
CA VAL A 304 -21.14 -6.11 -19.67
C VAL A 304 -20.59 -4.92 -18.88
N ALA A 305 -19.33 -4.59 -19.12
CA ALA A 305 -18.72 -3.36 -18.64
C ALA A 305 -19.01 -2.19 -19.59
N ASP A 306 -19.16 -0.97 -19.06
CA ASP A 306 -19.22 0.26 -19.88
C ASP A 306 -17.96 0.42 -20.72
N SER A 307 -16.81 0.11 -20.10
CA SER A 307 -15.54 0.07 -20.81
C SER A 307 -14.53 -0.88 -20.16
N ILE A 308 -13.72 -1.53 -20.98
CA ILE A 308 -12.53 -2.27 -20.56
C ILE A 308 -11.35 -1.57 -21.21
N LYS A 309 -10.46 -0.99 -20.39
CA LYS A 309 -9.29 -0.23 -20.83
C LYS A 309 -8.01 -1.05 -20.64
N VAL A 310 -7.15 -1.11 -21.63
CA VAL A 310 -5.77 -1.57 -21.52
C VAL A 310 -4.85 -0.37 -21.33
N THR A 311 -4.12 -0.35 -20.23
CA THR A 311 -3.18 0.72 -19.88
C THR A 311 -1.75 0.20 -19.97
N GLY A 312 -0.88 0.99 -20.60
CA GLY A 312 0.56 0.73 -20.71
C GLY A 312 1.41 1.86 -20.16
N SER A 313 2.69 1.86 -20.56
CA SER A 313 3.68 2.82 -20.06
C SER A 313 3.22 4.28 -20.23
N GLY A 314 3.52 5.10 -19.21
CA GLY A 314 3.16 6.52 -19.17
C GLY A 314 1.64 6.77 -19.13
N HIS A 315 0.85 5.87 -18.53
CA HIS A 315 -0.62 5.90 -18.46
C HIS A 315 -1.31 5.85 -19.84
N SER A 316 -0.58 5.44 -20.89
CA SER A 316 -1.13 5.37 -22.23
C SER A 316 -2.29 4.39 -22.32
N THR A 317 -3.32 4.74 -23.06
CA THR A 317 -4.38 3.81 -23.43
C THR A 317 -3.92 3.03 -24.66
N LEU A 318 -3.64 1.73 -24.50
CA LEU A 318 -3.21 0.86 -25.59
C LEU A 318 -4.40 0.34 -26.39
N ALA A 319 -5.50 0.01 -25.69
CA ALA A 319 -6.76 -0.44 -26.29
C ALA A 319 -7.94 -0.12 -25.35
N MET A 320 -9.15 -0.11 -25.91
CA MET A 320 -10.39 0.04 -25.18
C MET A 320 -11.52 -0.69 -25.89
N ALA A 321 -12.31 -1.47 -25.16
CA ALA A 321 -13.59 -2.02 -25.58
C ALA A 321 -14.71 -1.27 -24.85
N LEU A 322 -15.80 -0.93 -25.54
CA LEU A 322 -16.97 -0.26 -24.98
C LEU A 322 -18.17 -1.20 -25.01
N GLY A 323 -18.97 -1.22 -23.94
CA GLY A 323 -20.16 -2.05 -23.84
C GLY A 323 -19.87 -3.54 -24.08
N SER A 324 -18.83 -4.08 -23.46
CA SER A 324 -18.35 -5.44 -23.73
C SER A 324 -18.13 -6.24 -22.44
N LYS A 325 -18.24 -7.57 -22.57
CA LYS A 325 -17.80 -8.53 -21.55
C LYS A 325 -16.36 -8.99 -21.75
N ASP A 326 -15.83 -8.82 -22.95
CA ASP A 326 -14.56 -9.40 -23.36
C ASP A 326 -13.64 -8.33 -23.96
N LEU A 327 -12.33 -8.49 -23.70
CA LEU A 327 -11.29 -7.75 -24.39
C LEU A 327 -10.11 -8.68 -24.63
N GLU A 328 -9.60 -8.65 -25.87
CA GLU A 328 -8.33 -9.25 -26.27
C GLU A 328 -7.39 -8.16 -26.80
N TYR A 329 -6.14 -8.18 -26.37
CA TYR A 329 -5.14 -7.22 -26.80
C TYR A 329 -3.80 -7.89 -27.07
N LYS A 330 -3.30 -7.78 -28.28
CA LYS A 330 -1.97 -8.27 -28.64
C LYS A 330 -0.90 -7.26 -28.26
N MET A 331 -0.10 -7.59 -27.26
CA MET A 331 0.99 -6.73 -26.80
C MET A 331 2.08 -6.58 -27.87
N GLY A 332 2.41 -5.33 -28.22
CA GLY A 332 3.53 -4.98 -29.08
C GLY A 332 4.89 -5.37 -28.46
N LYS A 333 5.90 -5.54 -29.33
CA LYS A 333 7.26 -5.92 -28.87
C LYS A 333 7.93 -4.84 -28.01
N ASP A 334 7.58 -3.58 -28.25
CA ASP A 334 8.15 -2.41 -27.58
C ASP A 334 7.27 -1.93 -26.40
N GLU A 335 6.20 -2.65 -26.08
CA GLU A 335 5.33 -2.34 -24.95
C GLU A 335 5.83 -3.03 -23.69
N PRO A 336 6.30 -2.26 -22.69
CA PRO A 336 6.91 -2.83 -21.48
C PRO A 336 5.93 -3.62 -20.62
N TYR A 337 4.69 -3.14 -20.51
CA TYR A 337 3.62 -3.82 -19.78
C TYR A 337 2.23 -3.43 -20.31
N ALA A 338 1.26 -4.25 -19.94
CA ALA A 338 -0.16 -3.99 -20.14
C ALA A 338 -0.95 -4.45 -18.91
N ARG A 339 -1.87 -3.63 -18.41
CA ARG A 339 -2.85 -3.99 -17.39
C ARG A 339 -4.25 -3.59 -17.82
N MET A 340 -5.26 -4.30 -17.36
CA MET A 340 -6.64 -4.03 -17.72
C MET A 340 -7.42 -3.46 -16.54
N THR A 341 -8.34 -2.54 -16.86
CA THR A 341 -9.29 -1.97 -15.89
C THR A 341 -10.67 -1.99 -16.54
N ALA A 342 -11.64 -2.61 -15.88
CA ALA A 342 -13.02 -2.62 -16.32
C ALA A 342 -13.88 -1.72 -15.44
N TYR A 343 -14.71 -0.88 -16.08
CA TYR A 343 -15.62 0.06 -15.44
C TYR A 343 -17.05 -0.36 -15.73
N PHE A 344 -17.89 -0.45 -14.68
CA PHE A 344 -19.27 -0.92 -14.80
C PHE A 344 -20.29 0.20 -14.57
N PRO A 345 -21.54 0.03 -15.06
CA PRO A 345 -22.56 1.08 -15.00
C PRO A 345 -22.93 1.57 -13.59
N GLU A 346 -22.90 0.70 -12.59
CA GLU A 346 -23.22 1.08 -11.21
C GLU A 346 -22.03 1.68 -10.45
N GLY A 347 -20.83 1.71 -11.09
CA GLY A 347 -19.62 2.34 -10.58
C GLY A 347 -18.58 1.38 -10.00
N GLU A 348 -18.79 0.08 -10.13
CA GLU A 348 -17.76 -0.92 -9.84
C GLU A 348 -16.57 -0.76 -10.80
N VAL A 349 -15.37 -1.08 -10.27
CA VAL A 349 -14.16 -1.07 -11.08
C VAL A 349 -13.33 -2.30 -10.75
N ILE A 350 -13.03 -3.13 -11.76
CA ILE A 350 -12.11 -4.25 -11.64
C ILE A 350 -10.71 -3.82 -12.10
N TYR A 351 -9.70 -4.11 -11.29
CA TYR A 351 -8.28 -3.89 -11.58
C TYR A 351 -7.57 -5.23 -11.74
N THR A 352 -6.86 -5.43 -12.86
CA THR A 352 -6.06 -6.64 -13.08
C THR A 352 -4.59 -6.40 -12.81
N ASN A 353 -3.84 -7.44 -12.46
CA ASN A 353 -2.40 -7.39 -12.34
C ASN A 353 -1.72 -7.23 -13.71
N PRO A 354 -0.53 -6.60 -13.78
CA PRO A 354 0.12 -6.27 -15.04
C PRO A 354 0.79 -7.48 -15.69
N PHE A 355 0.57 -7.66 -16.98
CA PHE A 355 1.43 -8.46 -17.86
C PHE A 355 2.64 -7.61 -18.23
N ALA A 356 3.85 -8.13 -18.10
CA ALA A 356 5.06 -7.35 -18.33
C ALA A 356 6.11 -8.11 -19.14
N ARG A 357 6.87 -7.40 -19.99
CA ARG A 357 7.99 -7.97 -20.73
C ARG A 357 9.12 -8.38 -19.78
N TYR A 358 9.73 -9.50 -20.05
CA TYR A 358 10.91 -9.98 -19.34
C TYR A 358 11.68 -10.99 -20.20
N ASP A 359 12.84 -11.45 -19.71
CA ASP A 359 13.64 -12.50 -20.33
C ASP A 359 13.62 -13.75 -19.45
N ALA A 360 12.77 -14.72 -19.79
CA ALA A 360 12.58 -15.96 -19.04
C ALA A 360 13.86 -16.82 -18.96
N SER A 361 14.86 -16.57 -19.82
CA SER A 361 16.16 -17.23 -19.71
C SER A 361 17.02 -16.70 -18.57
N ARG A 362 16.68 -15.55 -17.99
CA ARG A 362 17.44 -14.85 -16.95
C ARG A 362 16.72 -14.75 -15.61
N ALA A 363 15.40 -14.75 -15.62
CA ALA A 363 14.60 -14.56 -14.42
C ALA A 363 13.24 -15.23 -14.56
N ASP A 364 12.65 -15.66 -13.45
CA ASP A 364 11.31 -16.27 -13.41
C ASP A 364 10.17 -15.24 -13.49
N SER A 365 10.47 -13.98 -13.25
CA SER A 365 9.49 -12.88 -13.27
C SER A 365 10.16 -11.54 -13.58
N PRO A 366 9.39 -10.50 -13.97
CA PRO A 366 9.91 -9.15 -14.15
C PRO A 366 10.28 -8.43 -12.86
N TYR A 367 10.01 -9.02 -11.70
CA TYR A 367 10.37 -8.44 -10.42
C TYR A 367 11.88 -8.48 -10.20
N CYS A 368 12.44 -7.34 -9.81
CA CYS A 368 13.87 -7.21 -9.51
C CYS A 368 14.06 -6.71 -8.07
N GLU A 369 14.73 -7.52 -7.26
CA GLU A 369 15.07 -7.17 -5.86
C GLU A 369 16.41 -6.42 -5.73
N ALA A 370 17.01 -6.00 -6.83
CA ALA A 370 18.30 -5.33 -6.78
C ALA A 370 18.23 -4.10 -5.87
N GLY A 371 18.92 -4.19 -4.73
CA GLY A 371 19.06 -3.08 -3.79
C GLY A 371 19.83 -1.92 -4.41
N HIS A 372 19.58 -0.73 -3.91
CA HIS A 372 20.33 0.45 -4.35
C HIS A 372 21.68 0.53 -3.65
N PRO A 373 22.78 0.80 -4.35
CA PRO A 373 24.10 0.98 -3.73
C PRO A 373 24.09 2.25 -2.86
N VAL A 374 24.66 2.14 -1.67
CA VAL A 374 24.82 3.27 -0.74
C VAL A 374 25.95 4.19 -1.23
N ASP A 375 25.68 5.49 -1.30
CA ASP A 375 26.68 6.52 -1.50
C ASP A 375 27.32 6.87 -0.15
N ILE A 376 28.46 6.23 0.17
CA ILE A 376 29.11 6.39 1.47
C ILE A 376 29.52 7.85 1.75
N PRO A 377 30.19 8.59 0.83
CA PRO A 377 30.54 9.99 1.06
C PRO A 377 29.33 10.88 1.34
N LEU A 378 28.25 10.77 0.54
CA LEU A 378 27.04 11.55 0.77
C LEU A 378 26.31 11.13 2.05
N THR A 379 26.31 9.84 2.39
CA THR A 379 25.75 9.34 3.65
C THR A 379 26.45 9.96 4.86
N LEU A 380 27.79 9.95 4.86
CA LEU A 380 28.56 10.55 5.95
C LEU A 380 28.31 12.05 6.06
N LEU A 381 28.31 12.77 4.93
CA LEU A 381 28.05 14.20 4.89
C LEU A 381 26.64 14.53 5.41
N PHE A 382 25.61 13.83 4.91
CA PHE A 382 24.23 14.03 5.30
C PHE A 382 24.04 13.77 6.80
N ASN A 383 24.50 12.63 7.29
CA ASN A 383 24.35 12.27 8.70
C ASN A 383 25.15 13.20 9.63
N LEU A 384 26.33 13.67 9.21
CA LEU A 384 27.09 14.66 9.95
C LEU A 384 26.32 15.97 10.07
N LEU A 385 25.70 16.46 8.99
CA LEU A 385 24.85 17.66 9.02
C LEU A 385 23.64 17.48 9.96
N VAL A 386 22.97 16.34 9.92
CA VAL A 386 21.87 16.02 10.84
C VAL A 386 22.34 16.01 12.29
N LEU A 387 23.50 15.41 12.60
CA LEU A 387 24.07 15.40 13.95
C LEU A 387 24.45 16.79 14.45
N VAL A 388 25.05 17.63 13.60
CA VAL A 388 25.39 19.03 13.92
C VAL A 388 24.11 19.83 14.23
N LEU A 389 23.06 19.68 13.41
CA LEU A 389 21.76 20.32 13.68
C LEU A 389 21.14 19.83 14.99
N SER A 390 21.18 18.51 15.22
CA SER A 390 20.69 17.92 16.47
C SER A 390 21.43 18.46 17.71
N ALA A 391 22.76 18.59 17.63
CA ALA A 391 23.58 19.16 18.70
C ALA A 391 23.24 20.65 18.93
N ALA A 392 23.03 21.42 17.89
CA ALA A 392 22.60 22.82 17.98
C ALA A 392 21.22 22.95 18.68
N VAL A 393 20.27 22.05 18.35
CA VAL A 393 18.95 22.03 19.00
C VAL A 393 19.10 21.69 20.50
N VAL A 394 19.90 20.69 20.85
CA VAL A 394 20.18 20.34 22.28
C VAL A 394 20.78 21.53 23.01
N PHE A 395 21.74 22.25 22.40
CA PHE A 395 22.32 23.47 22.98
C PHE A 395 21.24 24.52 23.26
N LEU A 396 20.30 24.74 22.31
CA LEU A 396 19.19 25.67 22.49
C LEU A 396 18.24 25.23 23.62
N ILE A 397 17.91 23.94 23.72
CA ILE A 397 17.11 23.39 24.84
C ILE A 397 17.78 23.72 26.16
N CYS A 398 19.08 23.42 26.32
CA CYS A 398 19.84 23.71 27.52
C CYS A 398 19.84 25.21 27.87
N LYS A 399 19.93 26.09 26.85
CA LYS A 399 19.90 27.55 27.06
C LYS A 399 18.51 28.05 27.49
N VAL A 400 17.43 27.47 26.97
CA VAL A 400 16.05 27.82 27.35
C VAL A 400 15.74 27.34 28.76
N VAL A 401 16.15 26.13 29.12
CA VAL A 401 15.90 25.56 30.44
C VAL A 401 16.69 26.28 31.55
N LYS A 402 17.95 26.69 31.30
CA LYS A 402 18.82 27.38 32.27
C LYS A 402 18.43 28.85 32.52
N LYS A 403 17.75 29.51 31.63
CA LYS A 403 17.23 30.89 31.78
C LYS A 403 15.84 30.90 32.41
#